data_1710cbea17ae1cea37dc555009f593c0
#
_entry.id   1710cbea17ae1cea37dc555009f593c0
#
_cell.length_a   1.000
_cell.length_b   1.000
_cell.length_c   1.000
_cell.angle_alpha   90.00
_cell.angle_beta   90.00
_cell.angle_gamma   90.00
#
_symmetry.space_group_name_H-M   'P 1'
#
loop_
_entity.id
_entity.type
_entity.pdbx_description
1 polymer ?
#
loop_
_entity_poly.entity_id
_entity_poly.type
_entity_poly.pdbx_seq_one_letter_code
_entity_poly.pdbx_strand_id
1 'polypeptide(L)'
;MSDNEIHWWEEVDFHPEEPLVLQRGDKGDEVEGLQQALREAGYDILVDGDFGPGTERAVRDFQKRQGLVVDGRVGDKTLSLIADNALPGLLTQADIEWAADELQVPVAAVMAVSEVESRGMGFFKSGLPAILFERHWMYRRLKFYGIDPAPLVKLAPEIVNTKTGGYIGGEREHRRLNQAKEFHVPSALESASWGAYQIMGFHWKALGYRSAEHFVECMMKNEGEHLKAFVRFIQNDSVLLNALRNLDWATFARRYNGPAYAKNRYDVKMAKAFSTHDAALREAA
;
A
#
# COMPACT_ATOMS: atom_id res chain seq x y z
N MET A 1 -17.39 -14.84 -21.49
CA MET A 1 -16.21 -14.20 -22.11
C MET A 1 -15.38 -13.74 -20.96
N SER A 2 -14.20 -14.32 -20.82
CA SER A 2 -13.28 -14.09 -19.70
C SER A 2 -12.83 -12.64 -19.76
N ASP A 3 -13.16 -11.86 -18.70
CA ASP A 3 -12.56 -10.54 -18.44
C ASP A 3 -11.10 -10.73 -18.00
N ASN A 4 -10.34 -11.36 -18.88
CA ASN A 4 -8.94 -11.63 -18.67
C ASN A 4 -8.11 -10.42 -19.07
N GLU A 5 -7.33 -9.95 -18.11
CA GLU A 5 -5.98 -9.47 -18.31
C GLU A 5 -5.83 -8.11 -19.00
N ILE A 6 -6.33 -7.06 -18.34
CA ILE A 6 -5.67 -5.77 -18.52
C ILE A 6 -5.16 -5.35 -17.13
N HIS A 7 -3.89 -5.49 -16.97
CA HIS A 7 -3.20 -5.13 -15.74
C HIS A 7 -3.20 -3.59 -15.61
N TRP A 8 -3.78 -3.09 -14.55
CA TRP A 8 -4.00 -1.66 -14.27
C TRP A 8 -2.70 -0.84 -14.10
N TRP A 9 -1.57 -1.51 -13.94
CA TRP A 9 -0.24 -0.91 -13.75
C TRP A 9 0.56 -0.64 -15.02
N GLU A 10 0.06 -1.00 -16.21
CA GLU A 10 0.86 -0.97 -17.44
C GLU A 10 1.28 0.43 -17.93
N GLU A 11 0.74 1.51 -17.35
CA GLU A 11 0.98 2.86 -17.86
C GLU A 11 1.23 3.95 -16.79
N VAL A 12 1.47 3.60 -15.53
CA VAL A 12 1.77 4.62 -14.51
C VAL A 12 3.26 4.68 -14.25
N ASP A 13 3.95 5.52 -14.99
CA ASP A 13 5.35 5.92 -14.73
C ASP A 13 5.37 6.98 -13.59
N PHE A 14 4.77 6.65 -12.46
CA PHE A 14 4.82 7.48 -11.26
C PHE A 14 5.95 6.97 -10.37
N HIS A 15 7.10 7.62 -10.45
CA HIS A 15 8.21 7.46 -9.50
C HIS A 15 8.13 8.59 -8.48
N PRO A 16 7.46 8.42 -7.32
CA PRO A 16 7.74 9.28 -6.19
C PRO A 16 9.22 9.07 -5.80
N GLU A 17 9.91 10.13 -5.41
CA GLU A 17 11.21 9.99 -4.73
C GLU A 17 11.06 8.93 -3.64
N GLU A 18 12.03 8.02 -3.55
CA GLU A 18 11.98 6.98 -2.52
C GLU A 18 11.94 7.70 -1.16
N PRO A 19 10.94 7.41 -0.30
CA PRO A 19 10.83 8.09 0.98
C PRO A 19 12.09 7.84 1.80
N LEU A 20 12.54 8.85 2.53
CA LEU A 20 13.65 8.71 3.45
C LEU A 20 13.27 7.64 4.51
N VAL A 21 14.04 6.57 4.55
CA VAL A 21 13.91 5.51 5.55
C VAL A 21 15.24 5.35 6.25
N LEU A 22 15.27 5.69 7.54
CA LEU A 22 16.45 5.45 8.37
C LEU A 22 16.43 4.03 8.93
N GLN A 23 17.55 3.36 8.89
CA GLN A 23 17.70 1.98 9.34
C GLN A 23 19.12 1.69 9.83
N ARG A 24 19.33 0.53 10.43
CA ARG A 24 20.63 0.09 10.91
C ARG A 24 21.70 0.20 9.81
N GLY A 25 22.79 0.87 10.15
CA GLY A 25 23.94 1.16 9.27
C GLY A 25 23.96 2.56 8.70
N ASP A 26 22.84 3.31 8.76
CA ASP A 26 22.79 4.70 8.33
C ASP A 26 23.51 5.61 9.34
N LYS A 27 24.04 6.73 8.84
CA LYS A 27 24.80 7.71 9.63
C LYS A 27 24.49 9.13 9.19
N GLY A 28 24.68 10.09 10.08
CA GLY A 28 24.60 11.51 9.78
C GLY A 28 23.53 12.25 10.60
N ASP A 29 23.26 13.48 10.18
CA ASP A 29 22.43 14.43 10.92
C ASP A 29 20.97 13.95 11.09
N GLU A 30 20.42 13.23 10.09
CA GLU A 30 19.08 12.67 10.17
C GLU A 30 18.99 11.57 11.24
N VAL A 31 20.05 10.78 11.42
CA VAL A 31 20.13 9.76 12.49
C VAL A 31 20.28 10.45 13.84
N GLU A 32 21.11 11.48 13.94
CA GLU A 32 21.27 12.28 15.16
C GLU A 32 19.94 12.92 15.58
N GLY A 33 19.21 13.51 14.62
CA GLY A 33 17.88 14.07 14.86
C GLY A 33 16.87 13.02 15.35
N LEU A 34 16.88 11.83 14.77
CA LEU A 34 16.08 10.71 15.25
C LEU A 34 16.43 10.30 16.68
N GLN A 35 17.73 10.14 16.98
CA GLN A 35 18.21 9.76 18.30
C GLN A 35 17.83 10.81 19.35
N GLN A 36 17.92 12.09 19.02
CA GLN A 36 17.48 13.17 19.89
C GLN A 36 15.98 13.08 20.18
N ALA A 37 15.15 12.86 19.15
CA ALA A 37 13.71 12.74 19.31
C ALA A 37 13.33 11.49 20.15
N LEU A 38 14.01 10.37 19.96
CA LEU A 38 13.84 9.18 20.80
C LEU A 38 14.24 9.44 22.27
N ARG A 39 15.32 10.20 22.53
CA ARG A 39 15.68 10.61 23.89
C ARG A 39 14.60 11.48 24.54
N GLU A 40 14.04 12.42 23.80
CA GLU A 40 12.91 13.24 24.25
C GLU A 40 11.67 12.41 24.55
N ALA A 41 11.46 11.32 23.78
CA ALA A 41 10.44 10.32 24.05
C ALA A 41 10.76 9.35 25.22
N GLY A 42 11.88 9.54 25.91
CA GLY A 42 12.25 8.83 27.14
C GLY A 42 13.12 7.58 26.93
N TYR A 43 13.76 7.44 25.76
CA TYR A 43 14.68 6.34 25.49
C TYR A 43 16.12 6.69 25.92
N ASP A 44 16.77 5.76 26.64
CA ASP A 44 18.17 5.91 27.05
C ASP A 44 19.10 5.42 25.91
N ILE A 45 19.43 6.34 24.99
CA ILE A 45 20.31 6.08 23.84
C ILE A 45 21.35 7.20 23.67
N LEU A 46 22.48 6.86 23.04
CA LEU A 46 23.46 7.84 22.62
C LEU A 46 22.94 8.62 21.40
N VAL A 47 23.27 9.91 21.35
CA VAL A 47 23.04 10.76 20.18
C VAL A 47 24.41 10.95 19.55
N ASP A 48 24.76 10.07 18.61
CA ASP A 48 26.08 9.96 17.99
C ASP A 48 26.02 9.95 16.44
N GLY A 49 24.80 10.05 15.90
CA GLY A 49 24.60 10.01 14.45
C GLY A 49 24.88 8.66 13.82
N ASP A 50 25.01 7.56 14.60
CA ASP A 50 25.19 6.21 14.08
C ASP A 50 23.95 5.35 14.40
N PHE A 51 23.20 4.91 13.38
CA PHE A 51 22.08 4.01 13.58
C PHE A 51 22.59 2.61 13.88
N GLY A 52 23.12 2.44 15.09
CA GLY A 52 23.63 1.16 15.58
C GLY A 52 22.54 0.28 16.19
N PRO A 53 22.95 -0.89 16.77
CA PRO A 53 22.01 -1.83 17.42
C PRO A 53 21.23 -1.21 18.59
N GLY A 54 21.79 -0.20 19.26
CA GLY A 54 21.11 0.56 20.34
C GLY A 54 19.94 1.36 19.82
N THR A 55 20.16 2.11 18.74
CA THR A 55 19.12 2.92 18.07
C THR A 55 18.03 2.02 17.50
N GLU A 56 18.41 0.90 16.84
CA GLU A 56 17.44 -0.06 16.32
C GLU A 56 16.54 -0.65 17.41
N ARG A 57 17.10 -1.05 18.56
CA ARG A 57 16.30 -1.55 19.69
C ARG A 57 15.32 -0.51 20.21
N ALA A 58 15.74 0.75 20.34
CA ALA A 58 14.87 1.84 20.78
C ALA A 58 13.73 2.07 19.78
N VAL A 59 14.01 2.05 18.46
CA VAL A 59 13.00 2.15 17.41
C VAL A 59 11.99 1.00 17.49
N ARG A 60 12.44 -0.24 17.60
CA ARG A 60 11.56 -1.41 17.73
C ARG A 60 10.68 -1.33 18.97
N ASP A 61 11.23 -0.92 20.11
CA ASP A 61 10.44 -0.76 21.33
C ASP A 61 9.42 0.38 21.19
N PHE A 62 9.81 1.49 20.57
CA PHE A 62 8.87 2.56 20.23
C PHE A 62 7.73 2.08 19.33
N GLN A 63 8.06 1.41 18.24
CA GLN A 63 7.07 0.83 17.30
C GLN A 63 6.11 -0.11 18.02
N LYS A 64 6.64 -1.00 18.86
CA LYS A 64 5.84 -1.94 19.66
C LYS A 64 4.89 -1.20 20.61
N ARG A 65 5.35 -0.18 21.33
CA ARG A 65 4.51 0.62 22.25
C ARG A 65 3.43 1.39 21.51
N GLN A 66 3.72 1.85 20.29
CA GLN A 66 2.77 2.57 19.44
C GLN A 66 1.85 1.63 18.61
N GLY A 67 2.01 0.31 18.74
CA GLY A 67 1.24 -0.67 17.99
C GLY A 67 1.54 -0.71 16.50
N LEU A 68 2.68 -0.16 16.06
CA LEU A 68 3.13 -0.19 14.67
C LEU A 68 3.66 -1.57 14.27
N VAL A 69 3.92 -1.75 12.97
CA VAL A 69 4.77 -2.84 12.48
C VAL A 69 6.17 -2.68 13.08
N VAL A 70 6.68 -3.75 13.72
CA VAL A 70 7.96 -3.72 14.45
C VAL A 70 9.09 -4.16 13.52
N ASP A 71 9.48 -3.28 12.62
CA ASP A 71 10.51 -3.55 11.60
C ASP A 71 11.90 -2.95 11.93
N GLY A 72 11.98 -2.07 12.94
CA GLY A 72 13.21 -1.39 13.32
C GLY A 72 13.66 -0.31 12.33
N ARG A 73 12.79 0.06 11.39
CA ARG A 73 13.04 1.08 10.36
C ARG A 73 12.20 2.33 10.63
N VAL A 74 12.72 3.48 10.28
CA VAL A 74 12.07 4.76 10.56
C VAL A 74 11.72 5.44 9.26
N GLY A 75 10.51 5.20 8.78
CA GLY A 75 9.88 5.94 7.69
C GLY A 75 8.87 6.97 8.22
N ASP A 76 8.11 7.58 7.31
CA ASP A 76 7.17 8.67 7.60
C ASP A 76 6.20 8.37 8.75
N LYS A 77 5.70 7.13 8.86
CA LYS A 77 4.78 6.71 9.91
C LYS A 77 5.42 6.78 11.29
N THR A 78 6.61 6.19 11.42
CA THR A 78 7.37 6.20 12.68
C THR A 78 7.80 7.61 13.05
N LEU A 79 8.32 8.40 12.09
CA LEU A 79 8.69 9.79 12.29
C LEU A 79 7.51 10.64 12.76
N SER A 80 6.36 10.50 12.13
CA SER A 80 5.15 11.25 12.50
C SER A 80 4.73 10.99 13.94
N LEU A 81 4.77 9.72 14.39
CA LEU A 81 4.41 9.38 15.77
C LEU A 81 5.49 9.79 16.77
N ILE A 82 6.77 9.75 16.43
CA ILE A 82 7.85 10.30 17.29
C ILE A 82 7.64 11.81 17.49
N ALA A 83 7.20 12.52 16.45
CA ALA A 83 6.87 13.95 16.50
C ALA A 83 5.49 14.24 17.12
N ASP A 84 4.88 13.29 17.81
CA ASP A 84 3.54 13.40 18.46
C ASP A 84 2.41 13.78 17.50
N ASN A 85 2.56 13.46 16.22
CA ASN A 85 1.51 13.64 15.22
C ASN A 85 0.69 12.36 15.11
N ALA A 86 -0.51 12.35 15.69
CA ALA A 86 -1.42 11.21 15.62
C ALA A 86 -1.81 10.91 14.16
N LEU A 87 -1.51 9.71 13.70
CA LEU A 87 -1.98 9.19 12.42
C LEU A 87 -2.98 8.07 12.70
N PRO A 88 -4.29 8.28 12.43
CA PRO A 88 -5.28 7.25 12.69
C PRO A 88 -5.14 6.09 11.71
N GLY A 89 -5.38 4.89 12.21
CA GLY A 89 -5.59 3.72 11.36
C GLY A 89 -4.35 3.15 10.65
N LEU A 90 -3.16 3.35 11.22
CA LEU A 90 -1.93 2.74 10.70
C LEU A 90 -1.96 1.21 10.77
N LEU A 91 -1.21 0.56 9.87
CA LEU A 91 -1.00 -0.87 9.87
C LEU A 91 -0.25 -1.30 11.14
N THR A 92 -0.77 -2.33 11.80
CA THR A 92 -0.22 -2.85 13.06
C THR A 92 0.54 -4.16 12.85
N GLN A 93 1.38 -4.52 13.83
CA GLN A 93 2.04 -5.82 13.86
C GLN A 93 1.02 -6.97 13.88
N ALA A 94 -0.08 -6.83 14.61
CA ALA A 94 -1.16 -7.82 14.65
C ALA A 94 -1.85 -8.02 13.30
N ASP A 95 -2.00 -6.96 12.50
CA ASP A 95 -2.53 -7.08 11.13
C ASP A 95 -1.60 -7.90 10.23
N ILE A 96 -0.29 -7.70 10.35
CA ILE A 96 0.74 -8.46 9.61
C ILE A 96 0.72 -9.93 10.01
N GLU A 97 0.69 -10.22 11.32
CA GLU A 97 0.63 -11.58 11.85
C GLU A 97 -0.65 -12.32 11.41
N TRP A 98 -1.80 -11.64 11.49
CA TRP A 98 -3.06 -12.15 10.96
C TRP A 98 -2.95 -12.48 9.46
N ALA A 99 -2.37 -11.60 8.65
CA ALA A 99 -2.23 -11.83 7.22
C ALA A 99 -1.27 -13.00 6.91
N ALA A 100 -0.21 -13.17 7.70
CA ALA A 100 0.72 -14.28 7.58
C ALA A 100 0.02 -15.63 7.85
N ASP A 101 -0.80 -15.70 8.90
CA ASP A 101 -1.60 -16.88 9.24
C ASP A 101 -2.63 -17.19 8.14
N GLU A 102 -3.38 -16.21 7.67
CA GLU A 102 -4.38 -16.37 6.61
C GLU A 102 -3.78 -16.86 5.28
N LEU A 103 -2.60 -16.38 4.92
CA LEU A 103 -1.89 -16.77 3.70
C LEU A 103 -1.05 -18.03 3.88
N GLN A 104 -0.80 -18.46 5.14
CA GLN A 104 0.11 -19.54 5.50
C GLN A 104 1.54 -19.30 4.98
N VAL A 105 2.08 -18.11 5.29
CA VAL A 105 3.42 -17.67 4.92
C VAL A 105 4.17 -17.13 6.14
N PRO A 106 5.51 -17.04 6.11
CA PRO A 106 6.25 -16.37 7.17
C PRO A 106 5.82 -14.91 7.34
N VAL A 107 5.80 -14.40 8.58
CA VAL A 107 5.54 -12.99 8.90
C VAL A 107 6.45 -12.07 8.07
N ALA A 108 7.74 -12.43 7.95
CA ALA A 108 8.71 -11.72 7.12
C ALA A 108 8.28 -11.57 5.65
N ALA A 109 7.52 -12.56 5.11
CA ALA A 109 7.06 -12.48 3.73
C ALA A 109 5.95 -11.41 3.56
N VAL A 110 5.02 -11.33 4.51
CA VAL A 110 3.99 -10.27 4.51
C VAL A 110 4.64 -8.90 4.70
N MET A 111 5.61 -8.78 5.63
CA MET A 111 6.35 -7.53 5.84
C MET A 111 7.06 -7.09 4.56
N ALA A 112 7.74 -8.01 3.86
CA ALA A 112 8.47 -7.72 2.64
C ALA A 112 7.55 -7.24 1.50
N VAL A 113 6.42 -7.91 1.31
CA VAL A 113 5.44 -7.51 0.30
C VAL A 113 4.81 -6.17 0.67
N SER A 114 4.44 -5.97 1.93
CA SER A 114 3.88 -4.71 2.41
C SER A 114 4.87 -3.55 2.25
N GLU A 115 6.16 -3.75 2.51
CA GLU A 115 7.20 -2.72 2.31
C GLU A 115 7.31 -2.30 0.84
N VAL A 116 7.24 -3.26 -0.08
CA VAL A 116 7.47 -3.00 -1.52
C VAL A 116 6.20 -2.52 -2.22
N GLU A 117 5.03 -3.03 -1.83
CA GLU A 117 3.75 -2.74 -2.49
C GLU A 117 2.95 -1.63 -1.83
N SER A 118 3.10 -1.40 -0.52
CA SER A 118 2.48 -0.24 0.11
C SER A 118 3.30 1.01 -0.20
N ARG A 119 2.85 1.78 -1.17
CA ARG A 119 3.51 3.01 -1.65
C ARG A 119 3.41 4.16 -0.63
N GLY A 120 3.85 3.93 0.62
CA GLY A 120 3.80 4.93 1.68
C GLY A 120 2.56 4.81 2.56
N MET A 121 1.90 5.92 2.84
CA MET A 121 0.71 5.95 3.70
C MET A 121 -0.53 5.53 2.94
N GLY A 122 -1.35 4.65 3.52
CA GLY A 122 -2.66 4.27 2.97
C GLY A 122 -3.69 5.39 3.03
N PHE A 123 -3.37 6.47 3.77
CA PHE A 123 -4.21 7.65 3.94
C PHE A 123 -3.42 8.93 3.72
N PHE A 124 -4.11 9.95 3.23
CA PHE A 124 -3.60 11.33 3.22
C PHE A 124 -3.73 11.96 4.62
N LYS A 125 -3.05 13.09 4.83
CA LYS A 125 -3.14 13.87 6.10
C LYS A 125 -4.57 14.32 6.43
N SER A 126 -5.44 14.42 5.44
CA SER A 126 -6.88 14.71 5.62
C SER A 126 -7.68 13.56 6.21
N GLY A 127 -7.09 12.35 6.34
CA GLY A 127 -7.80 11.13 6.73
C GLY A 127 -8.53 10.43 5.59
N LEU A 128 -8.42 10.91 4.36
CA LEU A 128 -8.95 10.22 3.18
C LEU A 128 -7.98 9.12 2.73
N PRO A 129 -8.46 7.94 2.30
CA PRO A 129 -7.58 6.89 1.77
C PRO A 129 -6.88 7.33 0.48
N ALA A 130 -5.68 6.86 0.28
CA ALA A 130 -4.98 7.05 -1.00
C ALA A 130 -5.77 6.37 -2.12
N ILE A 131 -6.05 7.09 -3.19
CA ILE A 131 -6.73 6.58 -4.38
C ILE A 131 -6.05 7.04 -5.66
N LEU A 132 -6.27 6.27 -6.73
CA LEU A 132 -6.01 6.70 -8.10
C LEU A 132 -7.26 6.42 -8.93
N PHE A 133 -7.86 7.48 -9.50
CA PHE A 133 -9.07 7.34 -10.30
C PHE A 133 -8.75 7.11 -11.77
N GLU A 134 -9.29 6.02 -12.32
CA GLU A 134 -8.99 5.52 -13.66
C GLU A 134 -10.13 5.84 -14.64
N ARG A 135 -10.01 6.90 -15.45
CA ARG A 135 -11.03 7.34 -16.40
C ARG A 135 -11.40 6.28 -17.45
N HIS A 136 -10.45 5.39 -17.82
CA HIS A 136 -10.70 4.33 -18.78
C HIS A 136 -11.52 3.18 -18.17
N TRP A 137 -11.34 2.93 -16.86
CA TRP A 137 -12.20 2.02 -16.12
C TRP A 137 -13.60 2.63 -15.94
N MET A 138 -13.73 3.94 -15.70
CA MET A 138 -15.05 4.59 -15.66
C MET A 138 -15.82 4.38 -16.96
N TYR A 139 -15.18 4.55 -18.12
CA TYR A 139 -15.77 4.23 -19.42
C TYR A 139 -16.27 2.78 -19.49
N ARG A 140 -15.44 1.81 -19.06
CA ARG A 140 -15.80 0.37 -19.11
C ARG A 140 -16.90 0.02 -18.12
N ARG A 141 -16.86 0.60 -16.91
CA ARG A 141 -17.85 0.32 -15.85
C ARG A 141 -19.21 0.92 -16.19
N LEU A 142 -19.27 2.10 -16.79
CA LEU A 142 -20.53 2.65 -17.33
C LEU A 142 -21.15 1.68 -18.34
N LYS A 143 -20.38 1.19 -19.32
CA LYS A 143 -20.85 0.20 -20.28
C LYS A 143 -21.35 -1.10 -19.62
N PHE A 144 -20.63 -1.57 -18.61
CA PHE A 144 -21.02 -2.76 -17.85
C PHE A 144 -22.40 -2.59 -17.20
N TYR A 145 -22.71 -1.39 -16.71
CA TYR A 145 -24.02 -1.03 -16.14
C TYR A 145 -25.07 -0.61 -17.21
N GLY A 146 -24.78 -0.76 -18.49
CA GLY A 146 -25.72 -0.43 -19.57
C GLY A 146 -25.86 1.07 -19.85
N ILE A 147 -24.95 1.90 -19.33
CA ILE A 147 -24.94 3.35 -19.53
C ILE A 147 -24.02 3.67 -20.72
N ASP A 148 -24.53 4.42 -21.72
CA ASP A 148 -23.71 4.86 -22.85
C ASP A 148 -22.70 5.93 -22.39
N PRO A 149 -21.39 5.68 -22.46
CA PRO A 149 -20.39 6.65 -22.03
C PRO A 149 -20.11 7.73 -23.09
N ALA A 150 -20.58 7.61 -24.34
CA ALA A 150 -20.19 8.50 -25.43
C ALA A 150 -20.54 9.97 -25.18
N PRO A 151 -21.72 10.34 -24.62
CA PRO A 151 -22.00 11.72 -24.24
C PRO A 151 -21.05 12.24 -23.15
N LEU A 152 -20.69 11.38 -22.18
CA LEU A 152 -19.83 11.74 -21.03
C LEU A 152 -18.36 11.91 -21.46
N VAL A 153 -17.89 11.14 -22.45
CA VAL A 153 -16.54 11.34 -23.03
C VAL A 153 -16.41 12.75 -23.64
N LYS A 154 -17.48 13.30 -24.20
CA LYS A 154 -17.49 14.67 -24.76
C LYS A 154 -17.60 15.72 -23.67
N LEU A 155 -18.38 15.44 -22.62
CA LEU A 155 -18.67 16.37 -21.54
C LEU A 155 -17.51 16.51 -20.55
N ALA A 156 -16.91 15.38 -20.16
CA ALA A 156 -15.87 15.29 -19.11
C ALA A 156 -14.79 14.24 -19.49
N PRO A 157 -13.95 14.51 -20.51
CA PRO A 157 -12.96 13.56 -21.01
C PRO A 157 -11.86 13.22 -20.00
N GLU A 158 -11.69 14.03 -18.96
CA GLU A 158 -10.80 13.76 -17.82
C GLU A 158 -11.38 12.73 -16.84
N ILE A 159 -12.70 12.50 -16.85
CA ILE A 159 -13.42 11.57 -15.98
C ILE A 159 -13.82 10.30 -16.74
N VAL A 160 -14.26 10.42 -18.00
CA VAL A 160 -14.68 9.28 -18.82
C VAL A 160 -13.90 9.28 -20.13
N ASN A 161 -13.07 8.27 -20.34
CA ASN A 161 -12.23 8.19 -21.54
C ASN A 161 -11.88 6.72 -21.85
N THR A 162 -11.61 6.43 -23.11
CA THR A 162 -11.07 5.10 -23.52
C THR A 162 -9.58 4.98 -23.26
N LYS A 163 -8.87 6.12 -23.10
CA LYS A 163 -7.43 6.19 -22.85
C LYS A 163 -7.16 6.28 -21.35
N THR A 164 -6.12 5.65 -20.90
CA THR A 164 -5.56 5.78 -19.55
C THR A 164 -5.07 7.21 -19.26
N GLY A 165 -4.61 7.45 -18.02
CA GLY A 165 -4.01 8.73 -17.64
C GLY A 165 -5.03 9.81 -17.29
N GLY A 166 -4.58 11.07 -17.34
CA GLY A 166 -5.38 12.23 -16.90
C GLY A 166 -5.36 12.41 -15.38
N TYR A 167 -4.37 11.82 -14.70
CA TYR A 167 -4.19 11.92 -13.25
C TYR A 167 -3.78 13.35 -12.86
N ILE A 168 -4.32 13.80 -11.74
CA ILE A 168 -3.94 15.08 -11.10
C ILE A 168 -3.14 14.85 -9.81
N GLY A 169 -3.10 13.59 -9.37
CA GLY A 169 -2.29 13.08 -8.27
C GLY A 169 -2.71 13.53 -6.89
N GLY A 170 -2.27 12.74 -5.90
CA GLY A 170 -2.50 13.02 -4.49
C GLY A 170 -3.98 13.09 -4.14
N GLU A 171 -4.29 13.83 -3.10
CA GLU A 171 -5.67 13.99 -2.59
C GLU A 171 -6.67 14.56 -3.60
N ARG A 172 -6.16 15.23 -4.64
CA ARG A 172 -7.01 15.78 -5.71
C ARG A 172 -7.74 14.71 -6.53
N GLU A 173 -7.27 13.45 -6.52
CA GLU A 173 -7.97 12.33 -7.15
C GLU A 173 -9.38 12.11 -6.56
N HIS A 174 -9.61 12.44 -5.30
CA HIS A 174 -10.96 12.43 -4.71
C HIS A 174 -11.92 13.43 -5.36
N ARG A 175 -11.42 14.55 -5.92
CA ARG A 175 -12.26 15.48 -6.68
C ARG A 175 -12.74 14.83 -7.98
N ARG A 176 -11.85 14.11 -8.68
CA ARG A 176 -12.21 13.36 -9.89
C ARG A 176 -13.22 12.26 -9.58
N LEU A 177 -12.99 11.52 -8.50
CA LEU A 177 -13.92 10.49 -8.03
C LEU A 177 -15.30 11.09 -7.71
N ASN A 178 -15.36 12.24 -7.04
CA ASN A 178 -16.63 12.90 -6.71
C ASN A 178 -17.38 13.38 -7.98
N GLN A 179 -16.68 13.92 -8.96
CA GLN A 179 -17.28 14.23 -10.27
C GLN A 179 -17.80 12.97 -10.97
N ALA A 180 -17.06 11.87 -10.92
CA ALA A 180 -17.48 10.59 -11.49
C ALA A 180 -18.76 10.04 -10.83
N LYS A 181 -18.92 10.22 -9.50
CA LYS A 181 -20.11 9.80 -8.74
C LYS A 181 -21.38 10.52 -9.21
N GLU A 182 -21.29 11.75 -9.73
CA GLU A 182 -22.42 12.49 -10.28
C GLU A 182 -22.99 11.81 -11.52
N PHE A 183 -22.17 11.04 -12.26
CA PHE A 183 -22.62 10.27 -13.41
C PHE A 183 -23.19 8.90 -13.01
N HIS A 184 -22.46 8.13 -12.20
CA HIS A 184 -22.92 6.84 -11.69
C HIS A 184 -22.05 6.35 -10.53
N VAL A 185 -22.62 6.28 -9.33
CA VAL A 185 -21.87 5.97 -8.10
C VAL A 185 -21.16 4.62 -8.16
N PRO A 186 -21.81 3.48 -8.50
CA PRO A 186 -21.10 2.20 -8.56
C PRO A 186 -19.94 2.22 -9.55
N SER A 187 -20.15 2.75 -10.77
CA SER A 187 -19.08 2.83 -11.77
C SER A 187 -17.91 3.68 -11.29
N ALA A 188 -18.16 4.78 -10.57
CA ALA A 188 -17.13 5.65 -10.04
C ALA A 188 -16.28 4.94 -8.99
N LEU A 189 -16.91 4.30 -7.99
CA LEU A 189 -16.22 3.57 -6.92
C LEU A 189 -15.40 2.39 -7.45
N GLU A 190 -15.93 1.68 -8.43
CA GLU A 190 -15.27 0.56 -9.10
C GLU A 190 -14.10 1.00 -9.99
N SER A 191 -14.05 2.25 -10.38
CA SER A 191 -13.04 2.80 -11.29
C SER A 191 -11.85 3.47 -10.58
N ALA A 192 -11.80 3.41 -9.27
CA ALA A 192 -10.63 3.84 -8.51
C ALA A 192 -9.91 2.65 -7.89
N SER A 193 -8.58 2.75 -7.77
CA SER A 193 -7.79 1.92 -6.87
C SER A 193 -7.75 2.55 -5.48
N TRP A 194 -7.66 1.72 -4.42
CA TRP A 194 -7.91 2.14 -3.05
C TRP A 194 -6.82 1.69 -2.08
N GLY A 195 -6.44 2.60 -1.18
CA GLY A 195 -5.63 2.31 -0.01
C GLY A 195 -4.16 2.03 -0.29
N ALA A 196 -3.46 1.51 0.72
CA ALA A 196 -2.02 1.26 0.66
C ALA A 196 -1.60 0.31 -0.49
N TYR A 197 -2.44 -0.68 -0.81
CA TYR A 197 -2.17 -1.70 -1.83
C TYR A 197 -2.85 -1.43 -3.17
N GLN A 198 -3.50 -0.27 -3.34
CA GLN A 198 -4.09 0.17 -4.60
C GLN A 198 -5.01 -0.88 -5.27
N ILE A 199 -5.86 -1.56 -4.49
CA ILE A 199 -6.81 -2.54 -5.01
C ILE A 199 -7.94 -1.84 -5.75
N MET A 200 -8.17 -2.22 -7.01
CA MET A 200 -9.25 -1.66 -7.82
C MET A 200 -10.64 -1.98 -7.25
N GLY A 201 -11.49 -0.96 -7.20
CA GLY A 201 -12.83 -1.10 -6.62
C GLY A 201 -13.70 -2.15 -7.29
N PHE A 202 -13.55 -2.40 -8.60
CA PHE A 202 -14.32 -3.44 -9.31
C PHE A 202 -14.07 -4.87 -8.82
N HIS A 203 -13.03 -5.09 -8.03
CA HIS A 203 -12.78 -6.40 -7.42
C HIS A 203 -13.69 -6.70 -6.21
N TRP A 204 -14.47 -5.75 -5.72
CA TRP A 204 -15.26 -5.87 -4.50
C TRP A 204 -16.01 -7.21 -4.37
N LYS A 205 -16.65 -7.65 -5.47
CA LYS A 205 -17.44 -8.90 -5.48
C LYS A 205 -16.55 -10.13 -5.34
N ALA A 206 -15.47 -10.20 -6.11
CA ALA A 206 -14.50 -11.30 -6.04
C ALA A 206 -13.84 -11.38 -4.66
N LEU A 207 -13.62 -10.23 -4.01
CA LEU A 207 -13.03 -10.15 -2.67
C LEU A 207 -14.06 -10.38 -1.54
N GLY A 208 -15.31 -10.72 -1.86
CA GLY A 208 -16.34 -11.07 -0.88
C GLY A 208 -16.98 -9.89 -0.15
N TYR A 209 -16.87 -8.67 -0.69
CA TYR A 209 -17.62 -7.54 -0.16
C TYR A 209 -19.07 -7.54 -0.67
N ARG A 210 -19.99 -6.93 0.08
CA ARG A 210 -21.42 -6.91 -0.25
C ARG A 210 -21.76 -6.01 -1.44
N SER A 211 -20.99 -4.93 -1.63
CA SER A 211 -21.12 -3.95 -2.70
C SER A 211 -19.82 -3.16 -2.87
N ALA A 212 -19.72 -2.35 -3.93
CA ALA A 212 -18.62 -1.41 -4.11
C ALA A 212 -18.59 -0.36 -2.98
N GLU A 213 -19.75 0.11 -2.53
CA GLU A 213 -19.87 1.02 -1.39
C GLU A 213 -19.32 0.40 -0.11
N HIS A 214 -19.70 -0.86 0.19
CA HIS A 214 -19.20 -1.57 1.37
C HIS A 214 -17.68 -1.79 1.31
N PHE A 215 -17.13 -2.08 0.13
CA PHE A 215 -15.69 -2.13 -0.07
C PHE A 215 -15.05 -0.78 0.29
N VAL A 216 -15.57 0.32 -0.24
CA VAL A 216 -15.06 1.66 0.03
C VAL A 216 -15.21 2.05 1.51
N GLU A 217 -16.34 1.73 2.14
CA GLU A 217 -16.51 1.92 3.60
C GLU A 217 -15.42 1.22 4.41
N CYS A 218 -14.99 0.02 3.99
CA CYS A 218 -13.87 -0.67 4.62
C CYS A 218 -12.55 0.06 4.33
N MET A 219 -12.30 0.49 3.10
CA MET A 219 -11.08 1.23 2.74
C MET A 219 -10.95 2.58 3.47
N MET A 220 -12.06 3.15 3.93
CA MET A 220 -12.09 4.39 4.71
C MET A 220 -11.72 4.21 6.20
N LYS A 221 -11.60 2.98 6.71
CA LYS A 221 -11.42 2.73 8.15
C LYS A 221 -9.97 2.82 8.62
N ASN A 222 -9.11 1.94 8.06
CA ASN A 222 -7.72 1.80 8.48
C ASN A 222 -6.91 0.96 7.47
N GLU A 223 -5.59 0.97 7.63
CA GLU A 223 -4.69 0.19 6.75
C GLU A 223 -4.79 -1.32 6.97
N GLY A 224 -5.27 -1.79 8.12
CA GLY A 224 -5.58 -3.20 8.35
C GLY A 224 -6.68 -3.69 7.40
N GLU A 225 -7.72 -2.87 7.11
CA GLU A 225 -8.73 -3.21 6.11
C GLU A 225 -8.15 -3.18 4.68
N HIS A 226 -7.17 -2.29 4.39
CA HIS A 226 -6.43 -2.33 3.13
C HIS A 226 -5.66 -3.64 2.98
N LEU A 227 -4.98 -4.10 4.03
CA LEU A 227 -4.28 -5.38 4.05
C LEU A 227 -5.25 -6.56 3.88
N LYS A 228 -6.43 -6.53 4.53
CA LYS A 228 -7.45 -7.57 4.35
C LYS A 228 -7.93 -7.68 2.91
N ALA A 229 -8.13 -6.56 2.23
CA ALA A 229 -8.47 -6.56 0.81
C ALA A 229 -7.36 -7.18 -0.04
N PHE A 230 -6.12 -6.86 0.26
CA PHE A 230 -4.94 -7.41 -0.40
C PHE A 230 -4.78 -8.92 -0.15
N VAL A 231 -4.94 -9.39 1.08
CA VAL A 231 -4.93 -10.83 1.43
C VAL A 231 -5.97 -11.59 0.62
N ARG A 232 -7.20 -11.10 0.57
CA ARG A 232 -8.28 -11.71 -0.23
C ARG A 232 -7.94 -11.70 -1.73
N PHE A 233 -7.29 -10.63 -2.22
CA PHE A 233 -6.83 -10.57 -3.60
C PHE A 233 -5.81 -11.67 -3.91
N ILE A 234 -4.82 -11.88 -3.05
CA ILE A 234 -3.84 -12.98 -3.17
C ILE A 234 -4.53 -14.34 -3.11
N GLN A 235 -5.46 -14.55 -2.18
CA GLN A 235 -6.18 -15.81 -2.01
C GLN A 235 -7.04 -16.18 -3.23
N ASN A 236 -7.55 -15.19 -3.97
CA ASN A 236 -8.33 -15.41 -5.18
C ASN A 236 -7.50 -15.77 -6.42
N ASP A 237 -6.18 -15.67 -6.33
CA ASP A 237 -5.25 -16.05 -7.40
C ASP A 237 -4.31 -17.16 -6.92
N SER A 238 -4.59 -18.40 -7.33
CA SER A 238 -3.79 -19.56 -6.89
C SER A 238 -2.32 -19.50 -7.30
N VAL A 239 -2.01 -18.85 -8.42
CA VAL A 239 -0.62 -18.68 -8.88
C VAL A 239 0.09 -17.69 -7.96
N LEU A 240 -0.56 -16.58 -7.64
CA LEU A 240 -0.03 -15.55 -6.75
C LEU A 240 0.19 -16.10 -5.34
N LEU A 241 -0.82 -16.81 -4.79
CA LEU A 241 -0.73 -17.43 -3.47
C LEU A 241 0.38 -18.47 -3.39
N ASN A 242 0.48 -19.35 -4.38
CA ASN A 242 1.53 -20.37 -4.42
C ASN A 242 2.92 -19.75 -4.58
N ALA A 243 3.06 -18.71 -5.40
CA ALA A 243 4.33 -17.98 -5.53
C ALA A 243 4.78 -17.39 -4.19
N LEU A 244 3.86 -16.76 -3.44
CA LEU A 244 4.17 -16.19 -2.13
C LEU A 244 4.55 -17.27 -1.11
N ARG A 245 3.82 -18.38 -1.05
CA ARG A 245 4.13 -19.53 -0.16
C ARG A 245 5.49 -20.15 -0.42
N ASN A 246 5.90 -20.18 -1.69
CA ASN A 246 7.21 -20.71 -2.08
C ASN A 246 8.32 -19.65 -2.10
N LEU A 247 8.02 -18.39 -1.72
CA LEU A 247 8.94 -17.25 -1.79
C LEU A 247 9.50 -17.04 -3.21
N ASP A 248 8.71 -17.41 -4.24
CA ASP A 248 9.03 -17.16 -5.65
C ASP A 248 8.65 -15.70 -6.01
N TRP A 249 9.56 -14.81 -5.64
CA TRP A 249 9.36 -13.37 -5.82
C TRP A 249 9.21 -12.94 -7.27
N ALA A 250 9.87 -13.65 -8.20
CA ALA A 250 9.77 -13.34 -9.62
C ALA A 250 8.40 -13.64 -10.18
N THR A 251 7.82 -14.81 -9.85
CA THR A 251 6.46 -15.17 -10.25
C THR A 251 5.44 -14.29 -9.56
N PHE A 252 5.62 -14.00 -8.26
CA PHE A 252 4.75 -13.10 -7.51
C PHE A 252 4.73 -11.71 -8.15
N ALA A 253 5.90 -11.08 -8.32
CA ALA A 253 6.02 -9.74 -8.88
C ALA A 253 5.46 -9.66 -10.32
N ARG A 254 5.75 -10.67 -11.16
CA ARG A 254 5.19 -10.73 -12.51
C ARG A 254 3.66 -10.80 -12.51
N ARG A 255 3.09 -11.62 -11.62
CA ARG A 255 1.65 -11.83 -11.53
C ARG A 255 0.94 -10.64 -10.93
N TYR A 256 1.54 -10.01 -9.92
CA TYR A 256 0.97 -8.85 -9.23
C TYR A 256 1.22 -7.54 -9.97
N ASN A 257 2.48 -7.26 -10.36
CA ASN A 257 2.91 -6.00 -10.98
C ASN A 257 2.96 -6.03 -12.53
N GLY A 258 2.63 -7.20 -13.15
CA GLY A 258 2.64 -7.38 -14.58
C GLY A 258 4.04 -7.52 -15.21
N PRO A 259 4.11 -7.57 -16.54
CA PRO A 259 5.34 -7.90 -17.27
C PRO A 259 6.47 -6.87 -17.09
N ALA A 260 6.11 -5.63 -16.73
CA ALA A 260 7.11 -4.57 -16.48
C ALA A 260 7.79 -4.66 -15.10
N TYR A 261 7.45 -5.65 -14.25
CA TYR A 261 7.99 -5.81 -12.89
C TYR A 261 9.52 -5.79 -12.83
N ALA A 262 10.18 -6.35 -13.85
CA ALA A 262 11.63 -6.45 -13.92
C ALA A 262 12.31 -5.07 -14.10
N LYS A 263 11.66 -4.12 -14.78
CA LYS A 263 12.14 -2.74 -14.94
C LYS A 263 12.30 -2.07 -13.56
N ASN A 264 11.35 -2.30 -12.67
CA ASN A 264 11.31 -1.73 -11.33
C ASN A 264 11.94 -2.64 -10.26
N ARG A 265 12.44 -3.83 -10.68
CA ARG A 265 13.13 -4.80 -9.82
C ARG A 265 12.32 -5.20 -8.58
N TYR A 266 10.99 -5.34 -8.72
CA TYR A 266 10.10 -5.68 -7.59
C TYR A 266 10.48 -7.01 -6.94
N ASP A 267 10.83 -8.02 -7.72
CA ASP A 267 11.31 -9.32 -7.27
C ASP A 267 12.57 -9.22 -6.39
N VAL A 268 13.54 -8.44 -6.83
CA VAL A 268 14.79 -8.21 -6.09
C VAL A 268 14.54 -7.43 -4.80
N LYS A 269 13.67 -6.40 -4.86
CA LYS A 269 13.29 -5.60 -3.69
C LYS A 269 12.60 -6.48 -2.64
N MET A 270 11.62 -7.32 -3.04
CA MET A 270 10.92 -8.24 -2.13
C MET A 270 11.86 -9.28 -1.53
N ALA A 271 12.74 -9.88 -2.32
CA ALA A 271 13.73 -10.85 -1.82
C ALA A 271 14.66 -10.22 -0.78
N LYS A 272 15.14 -9.00 -1.03
CA LYS A 272 15.98 -8.25 -0.09
C LYS A 272 15.22 -7.92 1.19
N ALA A 273 14.01 -7.38 1.07
CA ALA A 273 13.16 -7.02 2.21
C ALA A 273 12.86 -8.25 3.06
N PHE A 274 12.50 -9.38 2.43
CA PHE A 274 12.29 -10.65 3.14
C PHE A 274 13.51 -11.07 3.96
N SER A 275 14.70 -11.08 3.36
CA SER A 275 15.93 -11.46 4.04
C SER A 275 16.22 -10.55 5.24
N THR A 276 15.96 -9.26 5.11
CA THR A 276 16.14 -8.27 6.19
C THR A 276 15.16 -8.53 7.33
N HIS A 277 13.88 -8.71 7.03
CA HIS A 277 12.85 -8.93 8.06
C HIS A 277 13.00 -10.30 8.74
N ASP A 278 13.33 -11.35 8.00
CA ASP A 278 13.53 -12.69 8.53
C ASP A 278 14.73 -12.73 9.51
N ALA A 279 15.85 -12.11 9.15
CA ALA A 279 17.00 -11.98 10.04
C ALA A 279 16.65 -11.23 11.33
N ALA A 280 15.95 -10.09 11.19
CA ALA A 280 15.57 -9.27 12.34
C ALA A 280 14.58 -9.97 13.29
N LEU A 281 13.62 -10.73 12.75
CA LEU A 281 12.69 -11.51 13.57
C LEU A 281 13.39 -12.66 14.31
N ARG A 282 14.40 -13.30 13.70
CA ARG A 282 15.21 -14.33 14.35
C ARG A 282 16.11 -13.80 15.45
N GLU A 283 16.64 -12.57 15.29
CA GLU A 283 17.44 -11.91 16.35
C GLU A 283 16.58 -11.49 17.56
N ALA A 284 15.27 -11.27 17.35
CA ALA A 284 14.35 -10.83 18.39
C ALA A 284 13.66 -11.98 19.16
N ALA A 285 13.74 -13.22 18.66
CA ALA A 285 13.14 -14.43 19.25
C ALA A 285 14.07 -15.09 20.28
#